data_fc343d6e2320b8c3c67fec0b500f1567
#
_entry.id   fc343d6e2320b8c3c67fec0b500f1567
#
_cell.length_a   1.000
_cell.length_b   1.000
_cell.length_c   1.000
_cell.angle_alpha   90.00
_cell.angle_beta   90.00
_cell.angle_gamma   90.00
#
_symmetry.space_group_name_H-M   'P 1'
#
loop_
_entity.id
_entity.type
_entity.pdbx_description
1 polymer ?
#
loop_
_entity_poly.entity_id
_entity_poly.type
_entity_poly.pdbx_seq_one_letter_code
_entity_poly.pdbx_strand_id
1 'polypeptide(L)'
;LDHADVCLEEIPFTMEKTTQAISKSALPTLVTVFFFWGFVAASNGIFIPFCKTHFNLDQFQSQLIDTSFYGAYFFGSLILYLMSAVSGVDILNRIGFKNGIILGLSMSIIGAVSLAFVASGTGATFGMVLACFFIIALGFSLQQTAA
;
A
#
# COMPACT_ATOMS: atom_id res chain seq x y z
N LEU A 1 -52.97 13.46 -13.92
CA LEU A 1 -52.13 13.20 -15.08
C LEU A 1 -51.00 14.23 -15.11
N ASP A 2 -49.76 13.82 -15.05
CA ASP A 2 -48.56 14.60 -15.31
C ASP A 2 -47.72 15.13 -14.14
N HIS A 3 -47.41 14.29 -13.18
CA HIS A 3 -46.28 14.58 -12.29
C HIS A 3 -45.26 13.43 -12.18
N ALA A 4 -45.46 12.32 -12.89
CA ALA A 4 -44.54 11.17 -12.85
C ALA A 4 -43.45 11.22 -13.92
N ASP A 5 -43.65 11.98 -15.00
CA ASP A 5 -42.73 11.99 -16.15
C ASP A 5 -41.57 12.99 -16.01
N VAL A 6 -41.60 13.91 -15.05
CA VAL A 6 -40.57 14.94 -14.85
C VAL A 6 -39.37 14.42 -14.00
N CYS A 7 -39.55 13.35 -13.24
CA CYS A 7 -38.50 12.85 -12.35
C CYS A 7 -37.51 11.86 -12.98
N LEU A 8 -37.72 11.41 -14.22
CA LEU A 8 -36.86 10.39 -14.85
C LEU A 8 -35.83 10.96 -15.83
N GLU A 9 -35.89 12.24 -16.16
CA GLU A 9 -35.02 12.84 -17.20
C GLU A 9 -33.76 13.51 -16.65
N GLU A 10 -33.66 13.71 -15.32
CA GLU A 10 -32.51 14.39 -14.71
C GLU A 10 -31.37 13.47 -14.23
N ILE A 11 -31.60 12.16 -14.17
CA ILE A 11 -30.64 11.22 -13.61
C ILE A 11 -29.42 10.89 -14.51
N PRO A 12 -29.54 10.83 -15.85
CA PRO A 12 -28.40 10.51 -16.70
C PRO A 12 -27.40 11.67 -16.87
N PHE A 13 -27.83 12.92 -16.75
CA PHE A 13 -26.99 14.09 -17.01
C PHE A 13 -25.98 14.39 -15.88
N THR A 14 -26.35 14.11 -14.65
CA THR A 14 -25.45 14.28 -13.48
C THR A 14 -24.38 13.20 -13.38
N MET A 15 -24.70 11.96 -13.77
CA MET A 15 -23.70 10.87 -13.79
C MET A 15 -22.67 11.04 -14.90
N GLU A 16 -23.07 11.51 -16.08
CA GLU A 16 -22.15 11.75 -17.19
C GLU A 16 -21.19 12.91 -16.89
N LYS A 17 -21.64 13.94 -16.22
CA LYS A 17 -20.78 15.07 -15.82
C LYS A 17 -19.77 14.70 -14.73
N THR A 18 -20.12 13.78 -13.84
CA THR A 18 -19.22 13.30 -12.80
C THR A 18 -18.15 12.38 -13.40
N THR A 19 -18.46 11.60 -14.43
CA THR A 19 -17.50 10.74 -15.13
C THR A 19 -16.54 11.55 -16.02
N GLN A 20 -16.96 12.68 -16.58
CA GLN A 20 -16.09 13.56 -17.38
C GLN A 20 -15.15 14.44 -16.54
N ALA A 21 -15.46 14.65 -15.27
CA ALA A 21 -14.62 15.42 -14.35
C ALA A 21 -13.44 14.60 -13.75
N ILE A 22 -13.30 13.33 -14.09
CA ILE A 22 -12.03 12.60 -13.87
C ILE A 22 -11.01 13.30 -14.78
N SER A 23 -10.29 14.23 -14.18
CA SER A 23 -9.27 15.04 -14.82
C SER A 23 -8.40 14.14 -15.72
N LYS A 24 -8.21 14.54 -16.97
CA LYS A 24 -7.30 13.87 -17.92
C LYS A 24 -5.88 13.66 -17.33
N SER A 25 -5.57 14.36 -16.26
CA SER A 25 -4.33 14.25 -15.48
C SER A 25 -4.38 13.17 -14.39
N ALA A 26 -5.54 12.75 -13.91
CA ALA A 26 -5.64 11.75 -12.83
C ALA A 26 -5.30 10.33 -13.34
N LEU A 27 -5.68 10.00 -14.56
CA LEU A 27 -5.42 8.69 -15.14
C LEU A 27 -3.91 8.39 -15.30
N PRO A 28 -3.08 9.27 -15.89
CA PRO A 28 -1.64 9.01 -15.99
C PRO A 28 -0.97 8.96 -14.61
N THR A 29 -1.42 9.76 -13.65
CA THR A 29 -0.91 9.71 -12.27
C THR A 29 -1.22 8.36 -11.63
N LEU A 30 -2.46 7.88 -11.77
CA LEU A 30 -2.87 6.57 -11.25
C LEU A 30 -2.06 5.44 -11.88
N VAL A 31 -1.91 5.44 -13.20
CA VAL A 31 -1.12 4.44 -13.94
C VAL A 31 0.34 4.44 -13.46
N THR A 32 0.92 5.62 -13.23
CA THR A 32 2.30 5.75 -12.74
C THR A 32 2.44 5.14 -11.34
N VAL A 33 1.51 5.40 -10.44
CA VAL A 33 1.52 4.81 -9.09
C VAL A 33 1.42 3.29 -9.15
N PHE A 34 0.51 2.74 -9.97
CA PHE A 34 0.38 1.30 -10.15
C PHE A 34 1.59 0.67 -10.82
N PHE A 35 2.24 1.37 -11.76
CA PHE A 35 3.49 0.92 -12.37
C PHE A 35 4.60 0.76 -11.32
N PHE A 36 4.82 1.77 -10.49
CA PHE A 36 5.81 1.69 -9.42
C PHE A 36 5.46 0.60 -8.40
N TRP A 37 4.20 0.44 -8.07
CA TRP A 37 3.76 -0.60 -7.16
C TRP A 37 4.01 -2.00 -7.74
N GLY A 38 3.69 -2.24 -9.00
CA GLY A 38 3.99 -3.48 -9.71
C GLY A 38 5.50 -3.75 -9.79
N PHE A 39 6.31 -2.69 -10.00
CA PHE A 39 7.77 -2.80 -10.00
C PHE A 39 8.32 -3.24 -8.64
N VAL A 40 7.84 -2.68 -7.54
CA VAL A 40 8.23 -3.08 -6.19
C VAL A 40 7.80 -4.52 -5.89
N ALA A 41 6.58 -4.90 -6.25
CA ALA A 41 6.10 -6.27 -6.08
C ALA A 41 6.94 -7.28 -6.88
N ALA A 42 7.30 -6.96 -8.11
CA ALA A 42 8.19 -7.79 -8.95
C ALA A 42 9.62 -7.90 -8.36
N SER A 43 10.12 -6.82 -7.75
CA SER A 43 11.43 -6.80 -7.10
C SER A 43 11.53 -7.78 -5.92
N ASN A 44 10.43 -8.05 -5.21
CA ASN A 44 10.40 -9.06 -4.16
C ASN A 44 10.72 -10.46 -4.69
N GLY A 45 10.26 -10.81 -5.88
CA GLY A 45 10.56 -12.08 -6.54
C GLY A 45 12.05 -12.30 -6.83
N ILE A 46 12.82 -11.22 -6.98
CA ILE A 46 14.28 -11.27 -7.19
C ILE A 46 15.00 -11.24 -5.83
N PHE A 47 14.47 -10.48 -4.88
CA PHE A 47 15.10 -10.28 -3.58
C PHE A 47 15.04 -11.53 -2.69
N ILE A 48 13.96 -12.30 -2.74
CA ILE A 48 13.79 -13.52 -1.96
C ILE A 48 14.87 -14.56 -2.27
N PRO A 49 15.14 -14.93 -3.55
CA PRO A 49 16.25 -15.82 -3.90
C PRO A 49 17.62 -15.28 -3.47
N PHE A 50 17.84 -13.98 -3.58
CA PHE A 50 19.08 -13.34 -3.11
C PHE A 50 19.26 -13.51 -1.60
N CYS A 51 18.23 -13.24 -0.79
CA CYS A 51 18.26 -13.47 0.65
C CYS A 51 18.49 -14.94 0.99
N LYS A 52 17.88 -15.85 0.25
CA LYS A 52 18.04 -17.29 0.44
C LYS A 52 19.49 -17.72 0.27
N THR A 53 20.18 -17.24 -0.76
CA THR A 53 21.58 -17.57 -1.03
C THR A 53 22.54 -16.87 -0.07
N HIS A 54 22.28 -15.62 0.27
CA HIS A 54 23.17 -14.83 1.12
C HIS A 54 23.15 -15.28 2.59
N PHE A 55 21.97 -15.61 3.10
CA PHE A 55 21.78 -16.04 4.49
C PHE A 55 21.68 -17.56 4.67
N ASN A 56 21.87 -18.35 3.60
CA ASN A 56 21.69 -19.81 3.61
C ASN A 56 20.33 -20.23 4.24
N LEU A 57 19.25 -19.53 3.84
CA LEU A 57 17.92 -19.76 4.39
C LEU A 57 17.34 -21.07 3.85
N ASP A 58 16.63 -21.77 4.73
CA ASP A 58 15.80 -22.90 4.34
C ASP A 58 14.60 -22.43 3.49
N GLN A 59 14.00 -23.36 2.74
CA GLN A 59 12.85 -23.07 1.87
C GLN A 59 11.69 -22.44 2.67
N PHE A 60 11.45 -22.90 3.89
CA PHE A 60 10.43 -22.36 4.77
C PHE A 60 10.74 -20.91 5.18
N GLN A 61 11.97 -20.63 5.56
CA GLN A 61 12.40 -19.27 5.94
C GLN A 61 12.30 -18.28 4.78
N SER A 62 12.63 -18.74 3.57
CA SER A 62 12.48 -17.93 2.36
C SER A 62 11.01 -17.56 2.09
N GLN A 63 10.09 -18.51 2.26
CA GLN A 63 8.65 -18.28 2.15
C GLN A 63 8.12 -17.34 3.26
N LEU A 64 8.76 -17.36 4.43
CA LEU A 64 8.37 -16.52 5.55
C LEU A 64 8.58 -15.03 5.26
N ILE A 65 9.59 -14.68 4.45
CA ILE A 65 9.81 -13.29 3.99
C ILE A 65 8.61 -12.81 3.20
N ASP A 66 8.17 -13.59 2.23
CA ASP A 66 7.02 -13.27 1.39
C ASP A 66 5.72 -13.19 2.21
N THR A 67 5.50 -14.19 3.06
CA THR A 67 4.36 -14.23 3.98
C THR A 67 4.36 -13.04 4.94
N SER A 68 5.52 -12.61 5.43
CA SER A 68 5.65 -11.45 6.31
C SER A 68 5.27 -10.16 5.58
N PHE A 69 5.69 -10.01 4.32
CA PHE A 69 5.35 -8.85 3.51
C PHE A 69 3.84 -8.76 3.26
N TYR A 70 3.23 -9.82 2.74
CA TYR A 70 1.78 -9.83 2.48
C TYR A 70 0.95 -9.84 3.77
N GLY A 71 1.44 -10.50 4.82
CA GLY A 71 0.81 -10.49 6.14
C GLY A 71 0.78 -9.10 6.76
N ALA A 72 1.91 -8.38 6.74
CA ALA A 72 1.98 -7.02 7.22
C ALA A 72 1.06 -6.07 6.43
N TYR A 73 0.99 -6.28 5.11
CA TYR A 73 0.07 -5.55 4.24
C TYR A 73 -1.39 -5.80 4.63
N PHE A 74 -1.77 -7.05 4.84
CA PHE A 74 -3.11 -7.43 5.29
C PHE A 74 -3.44 -6.84 6.67
N PHE A 75 -2.55 -7.02 7.66
CA PHE A 75 -2.75 -6.48 9.00
C PHE A 75 -2.77 -4.95 9.01
N GLY A 76 -1.94 -4.30 8.21
CA GLY A 76 -1.96 -2.85 8.07
C GLY A 76 -3.31 -2.34 7.56
N SER A 77 -3.83 -2.94 6.51
CA SER A 77 -5.15 -2.60 5.96
C SER A 77 -6.27 -2.89 6.96
N LEU A 78 -6.18 -4.01 7.67
CA LEU A 78 -7.17 -4.42 8.67
C LEU A 78 -7.19 -3.44 9.87
N ILE A 79 -6.03 -3.03 10.36
CA ILE A 79 -5.90 -2.05 11.46
C ILE A 79 -6.52 -0.71 11.04
N LEU A 80 -6.21 -0.22 9.84
CA LEU A 80 -6.78 1.02 9.32
C LEU A 80 -8.30 0.93 9.20
N TYR A 81 -8.81 -0.20 8.71
CA TYR A 81 -10.24 -0.44 8.62
C TYR A 81 -10.91 -0.46 10.00
N LEU A 82 -10.34 -1.21 10.96
CA LEU A 82 -10.88 -1.29 12.31
C LEU A 82 -10.84 0.07 13.02
N MET A 83 -9.77 0.83 12.86
CA MET A 83 -9.66 2.17 13.43
C MET A 83 -10.70 3.12 12.82
N SER A 84 -10.96 3.03 11.52
CA SER A 84 -12.03 3.78 10.86
C SER A 84 -13.42 3.37 11.39
N ALA A 85 -13.67 2.07 11.51
CA ALA A 85 -14.94 1.53 11.98
C ALA A 85 -15.24 1.89 13.45
N VAL A 86 -14.23 1.86 14.32
CA VAL A 86 -14.38 2.16 15.76
C VAL A 86 -14.47 3.68 16.00
N SER A 87 -13.70 4.47 15.27
CA SER A 87 -13.68 5.93 15.46
C SER A 87 -14.87 6.64 14.80
N GLY A 88 -15.64 5.95 13.94
CA GLY A 88 -16.77 6.53 13.20
C GLY A 88 -16.37 7.68 12.25
N VAL A 89 -15.09 7.96 12.14
CA VAL A 89 -14.51 8.98 11.26
C VAL A 89 -13.33 8.35 10.53
N ASP A 90 -13.36 8.44 9.22
CA ASP A 90 -12.21 8.00 8.41
C ASP A 90 -10.96 8.75 8.84
N ILE A 91 -10.00 8.03 9.41
CA ILE A 91 -8.73 8.59 9.87
C ILE A 91 -7.99 9.28 8.74
N LEU A 92 -8.06 8.69 7.54
CA LEU A 92 -7.53 9.31 6.33
C LEU A 92 -8.20 10.65 6.01
N ASN A 93 -9.49 10.78 6.27
CA ASN A 93 -10.23 12.01 6.04
C ASN A 93 -9.86 13.11 7.06
N ARG A 94 -9.48 12.70 8.29
CA ARG A 94 -9.03 13.61 9.36
C ARG A 94 -7.57 14.04 9.20
N ILE A 95 -6.69 13.13 8.81
CA ILE A 95 -5.26 13.40 8.58
C ILE A 95 -5.04 14.04 7.21
N GLY A 96 -5.95 13.80 6.27
CA GLY A 96 -5.83 14.18 4.87
C GLY A 96 -5.06 13.12 4.07
N PHE A 97 -5.58 12.76 2.92
CA PHE A 97 -4.99 11.76 2.01
C PHE A 97 -3.51 12.06 1.70
N LYS A 98 -3.17 13.33 1.49
CA LYS A 98 -1.80 13.77 1.24
C LYS A 98 -0.84 13.44 2.39
N ASN A 99 -1.24 13.69 3.62
CA ASN A 99 -0.42 13.40 4.80
C ASN A 99 -0.33 11.89 5.04
N GLY A 100 -1.38 11.12 4.74
CA GLY A 100 -1.36 9.66 4.79
C GLY A 100 -0.32 9.06 3.84
N ILE A 101 -0.24 9.56 2.60
CA ILE A 101 0.77 9.15 1.61
C ILE A 101 2.17 9.49 2.08
N ILE A 102 2.39 10.72 2.59
CA ILE A 102 3.70 11.16 3.09
C ILE A 102 4.15 10.28 4.27
N LEU A 103 3.25 9.96 5.17
CA LEU A 103 3.53 9.13 6.35
C LEU A 103 3.87 7.68 5.94
N GLY A 104 3.10 7.09 5.01
CA GLY A 104 3.38 5.77 4.45
C GLY A 104 4.74 5.73 3.73
N LEU A 105 5.05 6.76 2.94
CA LEU A 105 6.32 6.87 2.23
C LEU A 105 7.50 7.00 3.21
N SER A 106 7.38 7.85 4.22
CA SER A 106 8.41 8.03 5.26
C SER A 106 8.69 6.71 5.99
N MET A 107 7.65 5.97 6.32
CA MET A 107 7.75 4.68 6.99
C MET A 107 8.44 3.63 6.11
N SER A 108 8.13 3.61 4.82
CA SER A 108 8.80 2.74 3.83
C SER A 108 10.27 3.08 3.65
N ILE A 109 10.63 4.37 3.63
CA ILE A 109 12.03 4.81 3.53
C ILE A 109 12.82 4.37 4.77
N ILE A 110 12.28 4.57 5.97
CA ILE A 110 12.92 4.13 7.22
C ILE A 110 13.14 2.63 7.21
N GLY A 111 12.14 1.85 6.80
CA GLY A 111 12.25 0.40 6.67
C GLY A 111 13.32 -0.03 5.66
N ALA A 112 13.39 0.62 4.50
CA ALA A 112 14.37 0.34 3.47
C ALA A 112 15.81 0.68 3.91
N VAL A 113 16.01 1.82 4.56
CA VAL A 113 17.30 2.21 5.13
C VAL A 113 17.73 1.24 6.22
N SER A 114 16.82 0.86 7.12
CA SER A 114 17.09 -0.15 8.15
C SER A 114 17.48 -1.50 7.53
N LEU A 115 16.80 -1.91 6.47
CA LEU A 115 17.14 -3.14 5.74
C LEU A 115 18.54 -3.07 5.12
N ALA A 116 18.91 -1.93 4.54
CA ALA A 116 20.25 -1.74 3.96
C ALA A 116 21.35 -1.83 5.04
N PHE A 117 21.12 -1.25 6.22
CA PHE A 117 22.06 -1.37 7.36
C PHE A 117 22.16 -2.82 7.87
N VAL A 118 21.04 -3.51 8.01
CA VAL A 118 21.00 -4.91 8.43
C VAL A 118 21.72 -5.80 7.41
N ALA A 119 21.49 -5.57 6.11
CA ALA A 119 22.15 -6.34 5.04
C ALA A 119 23.67 -6.10 4.95
N SER A 120 24.14 -4.91 5.35
CA SER A 120 25.56 -4.56 5.37
C SER A 120 26.30 -5.03 6.63
N GLY A 121 25.58 -5.38 7.69
CA GLY A 121 26.15 -5.77 8.99
C GLY A 121 26.52 -7.26 9.04
N THR A 122 27.68 -7.56 9.62
CA THR A 122 28.18 -8.94 9.82
C THR A 122 27.40 -9.73 10.89
N GLY A 123 26.45 -9.08 11.58
CA GLY A 123 25.61 -9.66 12.65
C GLY A 123 24.13 -9.70 12.31
N ALA A 124 23.77 -9.64 11.04
CA ALA A 124 22.37 -9.63 10.62
C ALA A 124 21.66 -10.94 10.99
N THR A 125 20.66 -10.83 11.85
CA THR A 125 19.77 -11.94 12.18
C THR A 125 18.59 -11.97 11.22
N PHE A 126 18.16 -13.16 10.79
CA PHE A 126 17.00 -13.34 9.93
C PHE A 126 15.74 -12.58 10.45
N GLY A 127 15.53 -12.59 11.77
CA GLY A 127 14.44 -11.84 12.39
C GLY A 127 14.49 -10.34 12.17
N MET A 128 15.68 -9.73 12.11
CA MET A 128 15.84 -8.30 11.81
C MET A 128 15.44 -7.98 10.36
N VAL A 129 15.81 -8.84 9.42
CA VAL A 129 15.41 -8.72 8.01
C VAL A 129 13.89 -8.78 7.90
N LEU A 130 13.27 -9.74 8.59
CA LEU A 130 11.83 -9.93 8.61
C LEU A 130 11.10 -8.70 9.18
N ALA A 131 11.61 -8.13 10.28
CA ALA A 131 11.07 -6.92 10.90
C ALA A 131 11.16 -5.70 9.96
N CYS A 132 12.26 -5.54 9.24
CA CYS A 132 12.40 -4.46 8.25
C CYS A 132 11.38 -4.61 7.10
N PHE A 133 11.18 -5.82 6.59
CA PHE A 133 10.17 -6.09 5.57
C PHE A 133 8.76 -5.80 6.08
N PHE A 134 8.47 -6.14 7.33
CA PHE A 134 7.19 -5.87 7.96
C PHE A 134 6.92 -4.35 8.03
N ILE A 135 7.91 -3.55 8.41
CA ILE A 135 7.79 -2.09 8.47
C ILE A 135 7.57 -1.50 7.07
N ILE A 136 8.31 -1.97 6.07
CA ILE A 136 8.15 -1.54 4.67
C ILE A 136 6.73 -1.84 4.20
N ALA A 137 6.23 -3.04 4.45
CA ALA A 137 4.90 -3.47 4.02
C ALA A 137 3.78 -2.69 4.72
N LEU A 138 3.94 -2.34 5.99
CA LEU A 138 3.00 -1.43 6.69
C LEU A 138 2.97 -0.05 6.03
N GLY A 139 4.13 0.50 5.65
CA GLY A 139 4.21 1.75 4.92
C GLY A 139 3.49 1.70 3.58
N PHE A 140 3.66 0.61 2.82
CA PHE A 140 2.93 0.38 1.57
C PHE A 140 1.43 0.24 1.75
N SER A 141 0.99 -0.47 2.80
CA SER A 141 -0.43 -0.60 3.13
C SER A 141 -1.08 0.76 3.37
N LEU A 142 -0.42 1.62 4.16
CA LEU A 142 -0.90 2.97 4.43
C LEU A 142 -0.94 3.83 3.15
N GLN A 143 0.10 3.77 2.34
CA GLN A 143 0.20 4.51 1.09
C GLN A 143 -0.88 4.10 0.08
N GLN A 144 -1.13 2.81 -0.07
CA GLN A 144 -2.14 2.30 -1.00
C GLN A 144 -3.56 2.61 -0.54
N THR A 145 -3.81 2.59 0.76
CA THR A 145 -5.13 2.94 1.29
C THR A 145 -5.40 4.45 1.14
N ALA A 146 -4.35 5.27 1.11
CA ALA A 146 -4.44 6.72 0.95
C ALA A 146 -4.43 7.19 -0.52
N ALA A 147 -4.06 6.32 -1.46
CA ALA A 147 -4.00 6.63 -2.89
C ALA A 147 -5.32 6.37 -3.58
#